data_60f0fe188fc6ada7c4eb2d0194c03747
#
_entry.id   60f0fe188fc6ada7c4eb2d0194c03747
#
_cell.length_a   1.000
_cell.length_b   1.000
_cell.length_c   1.000
_cell.angle_alpha   90.00
_cell.angle_beta   90.00
_cell.angle_gamma   90.00
#
_symmetry.space_group_name_H-M   'P 1'
#
loop_
_entity.id
_entity.type
_entity.pdbx_description
1 polymer ?
#
loop_
_entity_poly.entity_id
_entity_poly.type
_entity_poly.pdbx_seq_one_letter_code
_entity_poly.pdbx_strand_id
1 'polypeptide(L)'
;FQDIDLKRDYAKDLPDLPCYSTELQQVFLSLIRHACTALGKVEDFDHKPCIHISVTQLYDDLWVRFQHNGKTVSDQDQQYLFESFTAGENSSSQYEAEQRLSFTHFIVTEQHQGQIAVMSQDDQDTTFSIQLPLK
;
A
#
# COMPACT_ATOMS: atom_id res chain seq x y z
N PHE A 1 -13.80 -3.77 -16.67
CA PHE A 1 -12.90 -4.07 -15.55
C PHE A 1 -13.13 -5.50 -15.10
N GLN A 2 -12.09 -6.28 -15.02
CA GLN A 2 -12.23 -7.66 -14.59
C GLN A 2 -12.45 -7.73 -13.12
N ASP A 3 -13.11 -8.78 -12.67
CA ASP A 3 -13.30 -8.98 -11.25
C ASP A 3 -11.95 -9.27 -10.59
N ILE A 4 -11.71 -8.63 -9.49
CA ILE A 4 -10.48 -8.81 -8.73
C ILE A 4 -10.75 -9.80 -7.61
N ASP A 5 -9.89 -10.81 -7.49
CA ASP A 5 -9.99 -11.76 -6.39
C ASP A 5 -9.40 -11.11 -5.15
N LEU A 6 -10.22 -10.86 -4.15
CA LEU A 6 -9.77 -10.24 -2.93
C LEU A 6 -9.66 -11.28 -1.83
N LYS A 7 -8.44 -11.56 -1.41
CA LYS A 7 -8.17 -12.51 -0.34
C LYS A 7 -7.88 -11.75 0.94
N ARG A 8 -8.49 -12.17 2.02
CA ARG A 8 -8.30 -11.54 3.33
C ARG A 8 -7.89 -12.61 4.33
N ASP A 9 -6.81 -12.35 5.05
CA ASP A 9 -6.28 -13.32 5.99
C ASP A 9 -5.97 -12.56 7.27
N TYR A 10 -6.87 -12.59 8.22
CA TYR A 10 -6.73 -11.85 9.46
C TYR A 10 -6.49 -12.83 10.60
N ALA A 11 -5.50 -12.55 11.41
CA ALA A 11 -5.20 -13.36 12.59
C ALA A 11 -6.38 -13.32 13.56
N LYS A 12 -6.50 -14.35 14.40
CA LYS A 12 -7.54 -14.38 15.41
C LYS A 12 -7.12 -13.51 16.59
N ASP A 13 -8.11 -13.02 17.29
CA ASP A 13 -7.91 -12.28 18.56
C ASP A 13 -7.02 -11.06 18.41
N LEU A 14 -7.16 -10.35 17.28
CA LEU A 14 -6.45 -9.10 17.10
C LEU A 14 -6.94 -8.06 18.09
N PRO A 15 -6.03 -7.30 18.73
CA PRO A 15 -6.44 -6.27 19.67
C PRO A 15 -6.99 -5.04 18.96
N ASP A 16 -7.68 -4.21 19.72
CA ASP A 16 -8.09 -2.91 19.21
C ASP A 16 -6.87 -2.02 19.08
N LEU A 17 -6.82 -1.24 18.03
CA LEU A 17 -5.72 -0.35 17.75
C LEU A 17 -6.13 1.08 18.04
N PRO A 18 -5.47 1.77 18.98
CA PRO A 18 -5.70 3.20 19.12
C PRO A 18 -5.23 3.92 17.87
N CYS A 19 -6.14 4.59 17.19
CA CYS A 19 -5.78 5.19 15.90
C CYS A 19 -6.74 6.31 15.54
N TYR A 20 -6.34 7.08 14.55
CA TYR A 20 -7.22 8.04 13.90
C TYR A 20 -7.95 7.30 12.80
N SER A 21 -9.15 6.79 13.10
CA SER A 21 -9.82 5.83 12.24
C SER A 21 -10.13 6.37 10.85
N THR A 22 -10.51 7.63 10.74
CA THR A 22 -10.81 8.23 9.44
C THR A 22 -9.56 8.29 8.58
N GLU A 23 -8.45 8.74 9.15
CA GLU A 23 -7.19 8.82 8.43
C GLU A 23 -6.68 7.45 8.05
N LEU A 24 -6.80 6.48 8.94
CA LEU A 24 -6.35 5.13 8.65
C LEU A 24 -7.19 4.48 7.55
N GLN A 25 -8.48 4.76 7.51
CA GLN A 25 -9.32 4.31 6.40
C GLN A 25 -8.85 4.88 5.08
N GLN A 26 -8.39 6.13 5.07
CA GLN A 26 -7.84 6.74 3.86
C GLN A 26 -6.56 6.04 3.42
N VAL A 27 -5.74 5.59 4.37
CA VAL A 27 -4.54 4.83 4.06
C VAL A 27 -4.93 3.55 3.31
N PHE A 28 -5.87 2.79 3.84
CA PHE A 28 -6.27 1.53 3.22
C PHE A 28 -6.90 1.76 1.85
N LEU A 29 -7.73 2.78 1.74
CA LEU A 29 -8.36 3.10 0.47
C LEU A 29 -7.33 3.52 -0.59
N SER A 30 -6.32 4.28 -0.20
CA SER A 30 -5.25 4.70 -1.10
C SER A 30 -4.44 3.51 -1.60
N LEU A 31 -4.16 2.55 -0.72
CA LEU A 31 -3.43 1.35 -1.11
C LEU A 31 -4.25 0.47 -2.06
N ILE A 32 -5.55 0.36 -1.80
CA ILE A 32 -6.43 -0.40 -2.68
C ILE A 32 -6.52 0.27 -4.05
N ARG A 33 -6.63 1.59 -4.10
CA ARG A 33 -6.64 2.31 -5.37
C ARG A 33 -5.34 2.12 -6.13
N HIS A 34 -4.23 2.16 -5.42
CA HIS A 34 -2.93 1.96 -6.04
C HIS A 34 -2.85 0.55 -6.65
N ALA A 35 -3.32 -0.44 -5.91
CA ALA A 35 -3.35 -1.82 -6.40
C ALA A 35 -4.25 -1.96 -7.63
N CYS A 36 -5.43 -1.35 -7.59
CA CYS A 36 -6.36 -1.40 -8.72
C CYS A 36 -5.76 -0.74 -9.97
N THR A 37 -5.07 0.38 -9.80
CA THR A 37 -4.39 1.05 -10.90
C THR A 37 -3.30 0.16 -11.49
N ALA A 38 -2.51 -0.48 -10.64
CA ALA A 38 -1.45 -1.39 -11.10
C ALA A 38 -2.03 -2.62 -11.81
N LEU A 39 -3.14 -3.14 -11.32
CA LEU A 39 -3.80 -4.27 -11.96
C LEU A 39 -4.35 -3.90 -13.33
N GLY A 40 -4.85 -2.68 -13.47
CA GLY A 40 -5.36 -2.20 -14.75
C GLY A 40 -4.30 -2.00 -15.81
N LYS A 41 -3.02 -1.98 -15.44
CA LYS A 41 -1.92 -1.83 -16.38
C LYS A 41 -1.37 -3.15 -16.90
N VAL A 42 -1.86 -4.28 -16.42
CA VAL A 42 -1.44 -5.58 -16.90
C VAL A 42 -2.19 -5.90 -18.18
N GLU A 43 -1.46 -6.23 -19.22
CA GLU A 43 -2.07 -6.46 -20.54
C GLU A 43 -2.22 -7.94 -20.89
N ASP A 44 -1.95 -8.84 -19.99
CA ASP A 44 -2.04 -10.27 -20.23
C ASP A 44 -3.46 -10.74 -20.00
N PHE A 45 -4.10 -11.29 -21.01
CA PHE A 45 -5.46 -11.78 -20.90
C PHE A 45 -5.60 -12.95 -19.95
N ASP A 46 -4.54 -13.71 -19.73
CA ASP A 46 -4.58 -14.84 -18.80
C ASP A 46 -4.28 -14.44 -17.37
N HIS A 47 -3.97 -13.17 -17.13
CA HIS A 47 -3.67 -12.69 -15.81
C HIS A 47 -4.94 -12.61 -14.98
N LYS A 48 -4.89 -13.19 -13.79
CA LYS A 48 -6.00 -13.15 -12.87
C LYS A 48 -5.69 -12.13 -11.78
N PRO A 49 -6.35 -10.97 -11.79
CA PRO A 49 -6.03 -9.93 -10.82
C PRO A 49 -6.38 -10.37 -9.40
N CYS A 50 -5.45 -10.15 -8.50
CA CYS A 50 -5.60 -10.56 -7.10
C CYS A 50 -5.03 -9.50 -6.17
N ILE A 51 -5.76 -9.21 -5.10
CA ILE A 51 -5.27 -8.39 -3.99
C ILE A 51 -5.39 -9.25 -2.73
N HIS A 52 -4.33 -9.32 -1.96
CA HIS A 52 -4.31 -10.08 -0.73
C HIS A 52 -3.99 -9.13 0.43
N ILE A 53 -4.87 -9.09 1.41
CA ILE A 53 -4.69 -8.26 2.61
C ILE A 53 -4.55 -9.18 3.79
N SER A 54 -3.50 -9.00 4.58
CA SER A 54 -3.32 -9.78 5.80
C SER A 54 -3.04 -8.86 6.97
N VAL A 55 -3.50 -9.26 8.15
CA VAL A 55 -3.29 -8.52 9.39
C VAL A 55 -2.84 -9.51 10.46
N THR A 56 -1.72 -9.22 11.08
CA THR A 56 -1.19 -10.05 12.16
C THR A 56 -0.67 -9.15 13.27
N GLN A 57 -0.53 -9.73 14.44
CA GLN A 57 0.11 -9.05 15.57
C GLN A 57 1.46 -9.68 15.81
N LEU A 58 2.48 -8.87 15.98
CA LEU A 58 3.80 -9.34 16.34
C LEU A 58 4.30 -8.46 17.49
N TYR A 59 4.36 -9.01 18.68
CA TYR A 59 4.71 -8.28 19.90
C TYR A 59 3.75 -7.10 20.13
N ASP A 60 4.23 -5.89 20.23
CA ASP A 60 3.42 -4.73 20.50
C ASP A 60 3.00 -3.99 19.24
N ASP A 61 3.11 -4.63 18.09
CA ASP A 61 2.80 -4.00 16.81
C ASP A 61 1.75 -4.79 16.04
N LEU A 62 0.97 -4.06 15.27
CA LEU A 62 0.07 -4.65 14.32
C LEU A 62 0.71 -4.52 12.94
N TRP A 63 0.75 -5.61 12.20
CA TRP A 63 1.31 -5.61 10.85
C TRP A 63 0.21 -5.84 9.84
N VAL A 64 0.09 -4.92 8.90
CA VAL A 64 -0.88 -5.01 7.81
C VAL A 64 -0.11 -5.11 6.51
N ARG A 65 -0.44 -6.09 5.68
CA ARG A 65 0.19 -6.25 4.37
C ARG A 65 -0.85 -6.20 3.28
N PHE A 66 -0.54 -5.40 2.25
CA PHE A 66 -1.36 -5.33 1.05
C PHE A 66 -0.49 -5.83 -0.09
N GLN A 67 -0.91 -6.91 -0.73
CA GLN A 67 -0.15 -7.52 -1.80
C GLN A 67 -1.01 -7.57 -3.06
N HIS A 68 -0.46 -7.22 -4.19
CA HIS A 68 -1.18 -7.33 -5.45
C HIS A 68 -0.25 -7.88 -6.53
N ASN A 69 -0.85 -8.47 -7.55
CA ASN A 69 -0.12 -9.04 -8.67
C ASN A 69 -0.26 -8.19 -9.93
N GLY A 70 -0.39 -6.89 -9.77
CA GLY A 70 -0.43 -5.96 -10.88
C GLY A 70 0.95 -5.55 -11.35
N LYS A 71 1.00 -4.47 -12.12
CA LYS A 71 2.28 -3.99 -12.63
C LYS A 71 3.18 -3.60 -11.47
N THR A 72 4.44 -4.03 -11.54
CA THR A 72 5.39 -3.74 -10.47
C THR A 72 5.84 -2.28 -10.54
N VAL A 73 6.32 -1.78 -9.42
CA VAL A 73 6.87 -0.43 -9.32
C VAL A 73 8.37 -0.54 -9.48
N SER A 74 8.94 0.18 -10.42
CA SER A 74 10.39 0.14 -10.65
C SER A 74 11.13 0.70 -9.43
N ASP A 75 12.40 0.35 -9.29
CA ASP A 75 13.21 0.87 -8.21
C ASP A 75 13.25 2.40 -8.22
N GLN A 76 13.28 3.00 -9.39
CA GLN A 76 13.26 4.43 -9.53
C GLN A 76 11.93 5.02 -9.04
N ASP A 77 10.82 4.42 -9.42
CA ASP A 77 9.51 4.93 -9.00
C ASP A 77 9.27 4.69 -7.51
N GLN A 78 9.83 3.63 -6.94
CA GLN A 78 9.73 3.40 -5.49
C GLN A 78 10.34 4.55 -4.70
N GLN A 79 11.34 5.21 -5.23
CA GLN A 79 11.92 6.36 -4.55
C GLN A 79 10.93 7.52 -4.45
N TYR A 80 10.03 7.67 -5.39
CA TYR A 80 9.06 8.77 -5.40
C TYR A 80 7.72 8.42 -4.80
N LEU A 81 7.50 7.16 -4.49
CA LEU A 81 6.18 6.69 -4.08
C LEU A 81 5.68 7.40 -2.83
N PHE A 82 6.55 7.63 -1.88
CA PHE A 82 6.18 8.24 -0.61
C PHE A 82 6.64 9.70 -0.49
N GLU A 83 7.16 10.29 -1.57
CA GLU A 83 7.59 11.67 -1.50
C GLU A 83 6.42 12.61 -1.43
N SER A 84 6.58 13.69 -0.68
CA SER A 84 5.56 14.70 -0.60
C SER A 84 5.48 15.50 -1.87
N PHE A 85 4.31 16.00 -2.20
CA PHE A 85 4.14 16.91 -3.25
C PHE A 85 4.55 18.24 -2.78
N THR A 86 5.66 18.74 -3.17
CA THR A 86 6.07 20.08 -2.86
C THR A 86 6.15 20.91 -4.13
N ALA A 87 6.07 22.20 -3.95
CA ALA A 87 6.14 23.07 -5.08
C ALA A 87 7.44 22.89 -5.79
N GLY A 88 7.43 22.71 -7.01
CA GLY A 88 8.61 22.54 -7.81
C GLY A 88 8.96 21.13 -8.14
N GLU A 89 8.33 20.27 -7.53
CA GLU A 89 8.58 18.99 -7.87
C GLU A 89 7.70 18.52 -8.82
N ASN A 90 7.88 18.43 -9.78
CA ASN A 90 6.91 18.30 -10.52
C ASN A 90 7.11 17.46 -11.59
N SER A 91 7.60 17.86 -12.38
CA SER A 91 7.61 17.31 -13.64
C SER A 91 8.68 16.38 -13.86
N SER A 92 9.62 16.32 -13.04
CA SER A 92 10.71 15.40 -13.20
C SER A 92 10.29 13.98 -12.87
N SER A 93 9.24 13.79 -12.11
CA SER A 93 8.80 12.47 -11.80
C SER A 93 7.87 11.96 -12.86
N GLN A 94 8.11 10.78 -13.34
CA GLN A 94 7.22 10.13 -14.27
C GLN A 94 6.01 9.54 -13.57
N TYR A 95 5.99 9.53 -12.25
CA TYR A 95 4.95 8.91 -11.48
C TYR A 95 3.83 9.91 -11.27
N GLU A 96 2.63 9.55 -11.63
CA GLU A 96 1.50 10.47 -11.54
C GLU A 96 1.08 10.72 -10.10
N ALA A 97 0.47 11.87 -9.89
CA ALA A 97 0.09 12.31 -8.56
C ALA A 97 -0.79 11.33 -7.82
N GLU A 98 -1.77 10.78 -8.49
CA GLU A 98 -2.68 9.86 -7.83
C GLU A 98 -2.04 8.53 -7.50
N GLN A 99 -0.85 8.25 -8.00
CA GLN A 99 -0.14 7.03 -7.66
C GLN A 99 0.82 7.23 -6.50
N ARG A 100 1.05 8.48 -6.10
CA ARG A 100 1.92 8.75 -4.98
C ARG A 100 1.19 8.50 -3.67
N LEU A 101 1.91 8.00 -2.71
CA LEU A 101 1.37 7.65 -1.41
C LEU A 101 1.97 8.51 -0.29
N SER A 102 2.30 9.77 -0.61
CA SER A 102 2.90 10.66 0.37
C SER A 102 2.00 10.90 1.57
N PHE A 103 0.71 11.08 1.33
CA PHE A 103 -0.25 11.29 2.41
C PHE A 103 -0.40 10.03 3.25
N THR A 104 -0.42 8.86 2.60
CA THR A 104 -0.44 7.58 3.29
C THR A 104 0.78 7.42 4.18
N HIS A 105 1.95 7.76 3.65
CA HIS A 105 3.20 7.71 4.42
C HIS A 105 3.12 8.64 5.63
N PHE A 106 2.61 9.85 5.45
CA PHE A 106 2.47 10.81 6.52
C PHE A 106 1.56 10.29 7.65
N ILE A 107 0.39 9.75 7.28
CA ILE A 107 -0.56 9.22 8.26
C ILE A 107 0.08 8.09 9.06
N VAL A 108 0.74 7.15 8.40
CA VAL A 108 1.32 5.99 9.06
C VAL A 108 2.48 6.41 9.96
N THR A 109 3.38 7.25 9.47
CA THR A 109 4.62 7.55 10.18
C THR A 109 4.46 8.67 11.19
N GLU A 110 3.80 9.77 10.80
CA GLU A 110 3.69 10.93 11.68
C GLU A 110 2.50 10.88 12.61
N GLN A 111 1.37 10.40 12.15
CA GLN A 111 0.17 10.39 12.98
C GLN A 111 0.06 9.13 13.82
N HIS A 112 0.61 8.03 13.38
CA HIS A 112 0.52 6.75 14.10
C HIS A 112 1.86 6.22 14.58
N GLN A 113 2.96 6.93 14.32
CA GLN A 113 4.32 6.53 14.69
C GLN A 113 4.67 5.13 14.20
N GLY A 114 4.11 4.75 13.07
CA GLY A 114 4.38 3.47 12.44
C GLY A 114 5.39 3.58 11.33
N GLN A 115 5.45 2.54 10.53
CA GLN A 115 6.33 2.48 9.37
C GLN A 115 5.59 1.87 8.20
N ILE A 116 5.97 2.25 7.00
CA ILE A 116 5.44 1.65 5.79
C ILE A 116 6.59 1.40 4.84
N ALA A 117 6.57 0.25 4.20
CA ALA A 117 7.58 -0.13 3.22
C ALA A 117 6.92 -0.80 2.03
N VAL A 118 7.58 -0.73 0.88
CA VAL A 118 7.11 -1.39 -0.33
C VAL A 118 8.20 -2.31 -0.85
N MET A 119 7.81 -3.49 -1.31
CA MET A 119 8.69 -4.40 -2.02
C MET A 119 8.03 -4.74 -3.34
N SER A 120 8.70 -4.42 -4.43
CA SER A 120 8.17 -4.68 -5.76
C SER A 120 9.33 -5.03 -6.67
N GLN A 121 9.27 -6.20 -7.28
CA GLN A 121 10.31 -6.65 -8.19
C GLN A 121 9.63 -7.27 -9.40
N ASP A 122 10.34 -7.26 -10.54
CA ASP A 122 9.80 -7.87 -11.74
C ASP A 122 9.50 -9.35 -11.50
N ASP A 123 8.43 -9.80 -12.05
CA ASP A 123 7.94 -11.18 -11.93
C ASP A 123 7.55 -11.59 -10.51
N GLN A 124 7.38 -10.63 -9.61
CA GLN A 124 6.92 -10.90 -8.25
C GLN A 124 5.82 -9.93 -7.89
N ASP A 125 5.01 -10.31 -6.91
CA ASP A 125 3.94 -9.44 -6.44
C ASP A 125 4.50 -8.24 -5.70
N THR A 126 3.77 -7.15 -5.74
CA THR A 126 4.12 -5.96 -4.97
C THR A 126 3.46 -6.05 -3.61
N THR A 127 4.23 -5.82 -2.55
CA THR A 127 3.76 -5.89 -1.18
C THR A 127 4.03 -4.58 -0.45
N PHE A 128 2.98 -4.01 0.14
CA PHE A 128 3.10 -2.90 1.08
C PHE A 128 2.97 -3.46 2.49
N SER A 129 3.94 -3.17 3.34
CA SER A 129 3.92 -3.61 4.73
C SER A 129 3.79 -2.40 5.63
N ILE A 130 2.81 -2.40 6.51
CA ILE A 130 2.54 -1.31 7.44
C ILE A 130 2.66 -1.84 8.85
N GLN A 131 3.47 -1.19 9.65
CA GLN A 131 3.61 -1.49 11.07
C GLN A 131 2.93 -0.37 11.86
N LEU A 132 2.03 -0.73 12.76
CA LEU A 132 1.31 0.22 13.59
C LEU A 132 1.50 -0.16 15.05
N PRO A 133 2.11 0.70 15.86
CA PRO A 133 2.30 0.38 17.28
C PRO A 133 0.97 0.33 18.01
N LEU A 134 0.83 -0.64 18.91
CA LEU A 134 -0.37 -0.80 19.71
C LEU A 134 -0.35 0.07 20.98
N LYS A 135 0.74 0.73 21.26
CA LYS A 135 0.87 1.57 22.43
C LYS A 135 1.18 3.00 22.08
#